data_d9b87ffee4de0180fb02aa0faf8b40aa
#
_entry.id   d9b87ffee4de0180fb02aa0faf8b40aa
#
_cell.length_a   1.000
_cell.length_b   1.000
_cell.length_c   1.000
_cell.angle_alpha   90.00
_cell.angle_beta   90.00
_cell.angle_gamma   90.00
#
_symmetry.space_group_name_H-M   'P 1'
#
loop_
_entity.id
_entity.type
_entity.pdbx_description
1 polymer ?
#
loop_
_entity_poly.entity_id
_entity_poly.type
_entity_poly.pdbx_seq_one_letter_code
_entity_poly.pdbx_strand_id
1 'polypeptide(L)'
;MELAEAQKIDAIRYLPKGGNLTGGDQNGRVKTYTVEVSMTGADDSWTKVEITPSTQEWANGTDWKIAQFVQPVEAKFIRFTGVETYGDGGQENKFMSAAEIRVKLAEDEPEPKPTELVIQNQPTKTTYTEGEKFDPTGLKVGVKYDNGEVKDVAEYNAETAGQFTFDPALNTALTTNNTKVTV
;
A
#
# COMPACT_ATOMS: atom_id res chain seq x y z
N MET A 1 8.24 8.76 20.46
CA MET A 1 8.38 7.30 20.54
C MET A 1 9.46 6.87 19.57
N GLU A 2 10.26 5.87 19.93
CA GLU A 2 11.25 5.25 19.05
C GLU A 2 10.87 3.77 18.86
N LEU A 3 10.91 3.30 17.61
CA LEU A 3 10.72 1.90 17.28
C LEU A 3 12.09 1.19 17.24
N ALA A 4 12.11 -0.12 17.45
CA ALA A 4 13.34 -0.91 17.41
C ALA A 4 14.03 -0.79 16.03
N GLU A 5 13.23 -0.77 14.98
CA GLU A 5 13.66 -0.55 13.58
C GLU A 5 12.64 0.32 12.86
N ALA A 6 12.97 0.82 11.66
CA ALA A 6 12.01 1.53 10.82
C ALA A 6 10.87 0.60 10.41
N GLN A 7 9.64 1.10 10.50
CA GLN A 7 8.41 0.37 10.18
C GLN A 7 7.49 1.24 9.34
N LYS A 8 6.69 0.61 8.50
CA LYS A 8 5.62 1.27 7.76
C LYS A 8 4.41 1.45 8.68
N ILE A 9 4.10 2.69 9.03
CA ILE A 9 3.08 3.05 10.01
C ILE A 9 1.84 3.53 9.30
N ASP A 10 0.68 3.06 9.74
CA ASP A 10 -0.64 3.37 9.19
C ASP A 10 -1.44 4.33 10.08
N ALA A 11 -1.29 4.24 11.41
CA ALA A 11 -2.00 5.10 12.34
C ALA A 11 -1.32 5.19 13.71
N ILE A 12 -1.71 6.22 14.47
CA ILE A 12 -1.50 6.27 15.93
C ILE A 12 -2.83 6.03 16.61
N ARG A 13 -2.83 5.15 17.62
CA ARG A 13 -3.96 4.89 18.50
C ARG A 13 -3.68 5.50 19.86
N TYR A 14 -4.61 6.30 20.34
CA TYR A 14 -4.54 6.99 21.62
C TYR A 14 -5.71 6.55 22.49
N LEU A 15 -5.41 6.06 23.70
CA LEU A 15 -6.40 5.79 24.72
C LEU A 15 -6.36 6.94 25.75
N PRO A 16 -7.45 7.74 25.86
CA PRO A 16 -7.54 8.76 26.90
C PRO A 16 -7.50 8.13 28.29
N LYS A 17 -7.06 8.88 29.29
CA LYS A 17 -7.24 8.44 30.66
C LYS A 17 -8.72 8.21 30.98
N GLY A 18 -9.02 7.22 31.83
CA GLY A 18 -10.38 6.89 32.27
C GLY A 18 -11.03 7.97 33.11
N GLY A 19 -12.20 7.64 33.67
CA GLY A 19 -12.97 8.51 34.55
C GLY A 19 -14.13 9.25 33.84
N ASN A 20 -14.75 10.19 34.54
CA ASN A 20 -15.91 10.93 34.05
C ASN A 20 -15.56 11.85 32.85
N LEU A 21 -16.57 12.25 32.08
CA LEU A 21 -16.39 13.19 30.97
C LEU A 21 -16.38 14.67 31.42
N THR A 22 -16.50 14.91 32.69
CA THR A 22 -16.52 16.24 33.32
C THR A 22 -15.58 16.29 34.52
N GLY A 23 -15.35 17.48 35.03
CA GLY A 23 -14.46 17.68 36.17
C GLY A 23 -13.01 17.32 35.89
N GLY A 24 -12.24 17.09 36.93
CA GLY A 24 -10.80 16.80 36.80
C GLY A 24 -10.45 15.54 36.04
N ASP A 25 -11.37 14.62 35.84
CA ASP A 25 -11.15 13.38 35.12
C ASP A 25 -10.89 13.59 33.61
N GLN A 26 -11.45 14.66 33.02
CA GLN A 26 -11.20 14.99 31.63
C GLN A 26 -9.88 15.72 31.37
N ASN A 27 -9.24 16.26 32.43
CA ASN A 27 -8.09 17.14 32.29
C ASN A 27 -6.94 16.44 31.54
N GLY A 28 -6.48 17.08 30.48
CA GLY A 28 -5.39 16.61 29.63
C GLY A 28 -5.77 15.58 28.56
N ARG A 29 -7.05 15.17 28.44
CA ARG A 29 -7.49 14.37 27.29
C ARG A 29 -7.29 15.17 26.02
N VAL A 30 -6.70 14.57 25.00
CA VAL A 30 -6.40 15.24 23.73
C VAL A 30 -7.69 15.58 23.00
N LYS A 31 -7.79 16.84 22.56
CA LYS A 31 -8.87 17.35 21.71
C LYS A 31 -8.36 17.48 20.27
N THR A 32 -7.32 18.29 20.06
CA THR A 32 -6.65 18.39 18.75
C THR A 32 -5.20 17.97 18.87
N TYR A 33 -4.63 17.50 17.76
CA TYR A 33 -3.31 16.86 17.78
C TYR A 33 -2.57 17.04 16.46
N THR A 34 -1.26 16.78 16.49
CA THR A 34 -0.42 16.58 15.31
C THR A 34 0.39 15.32 15.45
N VAL A 35 0.77 14.72 14.32
CA VAL A 35 1.71 13.61 14.24
C VAL A 35 2.84 13.99 13.31
N GLU A 36 4.05 13.76 13.76
CA GLU A 36 5.28 13.94 12.98
C GLU A 36 6.10 12.64 13.04
N VAL A 37 6.81 12.37 11.99
CA VAL A 37 7.66 11.17 11.86
C VAL A 37 9.07 11.55 11.43
N SER A 38 10.03 10.70 11.78
CA SER A 38 11.41 10.85 11.37
C SER A 38 12.09 9.48 11.24
N MET A 39 13.09 9.40 10.38
CA MET A 39 13.98 8.23 10.28
C MET A 39 15.16 8.29 11.26
N THR A 40 15.55 9.49 11.68
CA THR A 40 16.77 9.71 12.48
C THR A 40 16.51 10.26 13.88
N GLY A 41 15.37 10.94 14.09
CA GLY A 41 15.03 11.65 15.33
C GLY A 41 15.73 12.99 15.50
N ALA A 42 16.58 13.43 14.55
CA ALA A 42 17.26 14.72 14.59
C ALA A 42 16.26 15.88 14.45
N ASP A 43 16.58 17.06 15.01
CA ASP A 43 15.65 18.19 15.11
C ASP A 43 15.12 18.68 13.76
N ASP A 44 15.90 18.58 12.69
CA ASP A 44 15.58 19.01 11.33
C ASP A 44 14.97 17.90 10.46
N SER A 45 14.76 16.70 11.01
CA SER A 45 14.35 15.51 10.26
C SER A 45 12.86 15.15 10.39
N TRP A 46 12.09 15.98 11.11
CA TRP A 46 10.68 15.69 11.38
C TRP A 46 9.77 16.14 10.24
N THR A 47 8.91 15.25 9.79
CA THR A 47 7.92 15.51 8.75
C THR A 47 6.53 15.33 9.33
N LYS A 48 5.66 16.33 9.14
CA LYS A 48 4.26 16.24 9.54
C LYS A 48 3.51 15.22 8.66
N VAL A 49 2.74 14.34 9.30
CA VAL A 49 1.91 13.35 8.63
C VAL A 49 0.54 13.93 8.33
N GLU A 50 0.03 13.64 7.12
CA GLU A 50 -1.35 13.94 6.77
C GLU A 50 -2.31 12.93 7.39
N ILE A 51 -3.33 13.43 8.10
CA ILE A 51 -4.28 12.64 8.88
C ILE A 51 -5.67 12.75 8.28
N THR A 52 -6.44 11.66 8.35
CA THR A 52 -7.86 11.65 8.00
C THR A 52 -8.73 11.31 9.23
N PRO A 53 -9.82 12.06 9.50
CA PRO A 53 -10.22 13.30 8.85
C PRO A 53 -9.24 14.46 9.13
N SER A 54 -9.14 15.39 8.20
CA SER A 54 -8.19 16.52 8.26
C SER A 54 -8.40 17.49 9.43
N THR A 55 -9.56 17.44 10.06
CA THR A 55 -9.87 18.25 11.26
C THR A 55 -8.95 17.93 12.43
N GLN A 56 -8.41 16.69 12.50
CA GLN A 56 -7.54 16.24 13.59
C GLN A 56 -8.13 16.57 14.98
N GLU A 57 -9.47 16.45 15.12
CA GLU A 57 -10.18 16.74 16.34
C GLU A 57 -10.93 15.50 16.84
N TRP A 58 -10.83 15.21 18.13
CA TRP A 58 -11.53 14.13 18.81
C TRP A 58 -12.53 14.66 19.81
N ALA A 59 -13.73 14.09 19.82
CA ALA A 59 -14.70 14.33 20.88
C ALA A 59 -14.16 13.80 22.23
N ASN A 60 -14.53 14.50 23.33
CA ASN A 60 -14.22 14.01 24.67
C ASN A 60 -14.80 12.59 24.88
N GLY A 61 -14.03 11.73 25.48
CA GLY A 61 -14.41 10.32 25.67
C GLY A 61 -13.28 9.51 26.25
N THR A 62 -13.59 8.25 26.61
CA THR A 62 -12.65 7.30 27.19
C THR A 62 -12.30 6.15 26.26
N ASP A 63 -12.93 6.11 25.08
CA ASP A 63 -12.68 5.08 24.07
C ASP A 63 -11.42 5.38 23.27
N TRP A 64 -10.85 4.32 22.66
CA TRP A 64 -9.76 4.46 21.74
C TRP A 64 -10.05 5.48 20.63
N LYS A 65 -9.09 6.37 20.42
CA LYS A 65 -9.06 7.32 19.30
C LYS A 65 -8.01 6.87 18.30
N ILE A 66 -8.24 7.16 17.03
CA ILE A 66 -7.35 6.79 15.95
C ILE A 66 -6.98 8.04 15.15
N ALA A 67 -5.70 8.30 15.01
CA ALA A 67 -5.13 9.23 14.05
C ALA A 67 -4.72 8.42 12.82
N GLN A 68 -5.65 8.21 11.89
CA GLN A 68 -5.42 7.44 10.68
C GLN A 68 -4.61 8.27 9.67
N PHE A 69 -3.53 7.75 9.14
CA PHE A 69 -2.73 8.41 8.13
C PHE A 69 -3.44 8.30 6.77
N VAL A 70 -3.34 9.34 5.94
CA VAL A 70 -3.88 9.33 4.57
C VAL A 70 -3.14 8.29 3.73
N GLN A 71 -1.82 8.16 3.95
CA GLN A 71 -0.98 7.12 3.37
C GLN A 71 -0.05 6.57 4.45
N PRO A 72 0.24 5.29 4.47
CA PRO A 72 1.24 4.73 5.36
C PRO A 72 2.61 5.38 5.12
N VAL A 73 3.36 5.64 6.20
CA VAL A 73 4.69 6.25 6.13
C VAL A 73 5.73 5.37 6.83
N GLU A 74 6.92 5.29 6.26
CA GLU A 74 8.03 4.61 6.89
C GLU A 74 8.70 5.53 7.90
N ALA A 75 8.86 5.07 9.15
CA ALA A 75 9.47 5.84 10.21
C ALA A 75 10.08 4.96 11.30
N LYS A 76 11.13 5.48 11.92
CA LYS A 76 11.70 4.92 13.15
C LYS A 76 11.29 5.71 14.39
N PHE A 77 11.05 7.02 14.23
CA PHE A 77 10.68 7.92 15.32
C PHE A 77 9.33 8.57 15.04
N ILE A 78 8.49 8.65 16.06
CA ILE A 78 7.16 9.24 16.01
C ILE A 78 7.03 10.27 17.12
N ARG A 79 6.54 11.47 16.77
CA ARG A 79 6.15 12.52 17.69
C ARG A 79 4.64 12.72 17.59
N PHE A 80 3.93 12.40 18.66
CA PHE A 80 2.50 12.68 18.81
C PHE A 80 2.36 13.86 19.79
N THR A 81 1.73 14.93 19.35
CA THR A 81 1.56 16.18 20.12
C THR A 81 0.08 16.49 20.30
N GLY A 82 -0.40 16.55 21.53
CA GLY A 82 -1.69 17.15 21.85
C GLY A 82 -1.56 18.67 21.75
N VAL A 83 -2.31 19.28 20.84
CA VAL A 83 -2.29 20.73 20.61
C VAL A 83 -3.30 21.43 21.52
N GLU A 84 -4.53 20.90 21.57
CA GLU A 84 -5.55 21.32 22.52
C GLU A 84 -5.98 20.10 23.35
N THR A 85 -6.29 20.34 24.61
CA THR A 85 -6.77 19.30 25.52
C THR A 85 -8.01 19.76 26.25
N TYR A 86 -8.85 18.79 26.59
CA TYR A 86 -9.98 19.03 27.50
C TYR A 86 -9.48 19.33 28.91
N GLY A 87 -10.23 20.15 29.64
CA GLY A 87 -9.91 20.48 31.01
C GLY A 87 -11.11 21.05 31.75
N ASP A 88 -10.95 21.24 33.04
CA ASP A 88 -11.91 21.86 33.95
C ASP A 88 -11.15 22.71 34.99
N GLY A 89 -11.78 23.80 35.45
CA GLY A 89 -11.16 24.68 36.42
C GLY A 89 -9.88 25.36 35.91
N GLY A 90 -9.79 25.67 34.60
CA GLY A 90 -8.62 26.32 33.98
C GLY A 90 -7.46 25.38 33.69
N GLN A 91 -7.71 24.08 33.58
CA GLN A 91 -6.70 23.07 33.25
C GLN A 91 -6.66 22.75 31.74
N GLU A 92 -7.52 23.36 30.92
CA GLU A 92 -7.53 23.24 29.46
C GLU A 92 -6.14 23.63 28.93
N ASN A 93 -5.63 22.82 28.02
CA ASN A 93 -4.36 23.06 27.30
C ASN A 93 -3.11 23.19 28.20
N LYS A 94 -3.18 22.75 29.46
CA LYS A 94 -2.03 22.80 30.38
C LYS A 94 -1.10 21.61 30.26
N PHE A 95 -1.64 20.45 29.91
CA PHE A 95 -0.90 19.18 29.77
C PHE A 95 -1.68 18.17 28.94
N MET A 96 -1.00 17.16 28.47
CA MET A 96 -1.58 16.01 27.81
C MET A 96 -1.54 14.80 28.76
N SER A 97 -2.61 14.02 28.80
CA SER A 97 -2.70 12.74 29.51
C SER A 97 -3.12 11.61 28.56
N ALA A 98 -2.57 10.44 28.78
CA ALA A 98 -2.94 9.22 28.07
C ALA A 98 -2.94 8.05 29.04
N ALA A 99 -3.84 7.09 28.88
CA ALA A 99 -3.71 5.78 29.48
C ALA A 99 -2.76 4.93 28.64
N GLU A 100 -2.85 5.05 27.32
CA GLU A 100 -1.98 4.29 26.41
C GLU A 100 -1.85 5.00 25.05
N ILE A 101 -0.70 4.83 24.38
CA ILE A 101 -0.47 5.22 23.00
C ILE A 101 0.15 4.02 22.28
N ARG A 102 -0.43 3.65 21.14
CA ARG A 102 0.05 2.56 20.28
C ARG A 102 0.31 3.05 18.87
N VAL A 103 1.31 2.45 18.23
CA VAL A 103 1.53 2.54 16.79
C VAL A 103 0.77 1.40 16.13
N LYS A 104 0.00 1.72 15.07
CA LYS A 104 -0.56 0.72 14.16
C LYS A 104 0.35 0.64 12.94
N LEU A 105 0.92 -0.52 12.70
CA LEU A 105 1.68 -0.77 11.48
C LEU A 105 0.74 -0.92 10.29
N ALA A 106 1.17 -0.49 9.11
CA ALA A 106 0.49 -0.84 7.88
C ALA A 106 0.57 -2.36 7.71
N GLU A 107 -0.55 -2.97 7.35
CA GLU A 107 -0.50 -4.33 6.85
C GLU A 107 0.25 -4.28 5.52
N ASP A 108 1.20 -5.18 5.31
CA ASP A 108 1.79 -5.37 4.00
C ASP A 108 0.65 -5.72 3.05
N GLU A 109 0.45 -4.92 2.02
CA GLU A 109 -0.45 -5.33 0.95
C GLU A 109 0.08 -6.65 0.41
N PRO A 110 -0.77 -7.70 0.33
CA PRO A 110 -0.32 -8.98 -0.21
C PRO A 110 0.27 -8.74 -1.60
N GLU A 111 1.46 -9.26 -1.82
CA GLU A 111 2.10 -9.19 -3.13
C GLU A 111 1.10 -9.68 -4.19
N PRO A 112 0.90 -8.90 -5.27
CA PRO A 112 -0.01 -9.31 -6.34
C PRO A 112 0.36 -10.68 -6.86
N LYS A 113 -0.64 -11.55 -7.03
CA LYS A 113 -0.46 -12.92 -7.49
C LYS A 113 -0.72 -13.04 -8.98
N PRO A 114 0.11 -13.76 -9.73
CA PRO A 114 -0.14 -14.02 -11.13
C PRO A 114 -1.43 -14.86 -11.29
N THR A 115 -2.30 -14.45 -12.20
CA THR A 115 -3.60 -15.10 -12.46
C THR A 115 -3.68 -15.75 -13.84
N GLU A 116 -3.13 -15.10 -14.86
CA GLU A 116 -3.16 -15.62 -16.23
C GLU A 116 -2.04 -15.04 -17.08
N LEU A 117 -1.73 -15.71 -18.19
CA LEU A 117 -0.92 -15.18 -19.27
C LEU A 117 -1.83 -14.47 -20.29
N VAL A 118 -1.41 -13.29 -20.73
CA VAL A 118 -2.18 -12.49 -21.71
C VAL A 118 -1.30 -12.09 -22.88
N ILE A 119 -1.85 -12.19 -24.09
CA ILE A 119 -1.17 -11.71 -25.28
C ILE A 119 -1.26 -10.19 -25.29
N GLN A 120 -0.12 -9.53 -25.12
CA GLN A 120 0.00 -8.07 -25.17
C GLN A 120 0.12 -7.55 -26.59
N ASN A 121 0.77 -8.32 -27.44
CA ASN A 121 0.89 -8.00 -28.86
C ASN A 121 0.82 -9.26 -29.69
N GLN A 122 -0.01 -9.24 -30.74
CA GLN A 122 -0.09 -10.33 -31.69
C GLN A 122 1.18 -10.41 -32.55
N PRO A 123 1.53 -11.59 -33.08
CA PRO A 123 2.57 -11.72 -34.07
C PRO A 123 2.33 -10.79 -35.27
N THR A 124 3.38 -10.35 -35.93
CA THR A 124 3.29 -9.49 -37.12
C THR A 124 2.52 -10.19 -38.24
N LYS A 125 2.69 -11.49 -38.37
CA LYS A 125 1.96 -12.32 -39.36
C LYS A 125 0.84 -13.09 -38.66
N THR A 126 -0.41 -12.83 -39.05
CA THR A 126 -1.60 -13.46 -38.48
C THR A 126 -2.42 -14.29 -39.48
N THR A 127 -2.04 -14.24 -40.77
CA THR A 127 -2.71 -15.00 -41.83
C THR A 127 -1.72 -15.92 -42.52
N TYR A 128 -2.12 -17.17 -42.68
CA TYR A 128 -1.28 -18.22 -43.25
C TYR A 128 -2.03 -19.01 -44.32
N THR A 129 -1.29 -19.54 -45.28
CA THR A 129 -1.78 -20.52 -46.26
C THR A 129 -1.37 -21.94 -45.82
N GLU A 130 -2.07 -22.93 -46.33
CA GLU A 130 -1.74 -24.34 -46.06
C GLU A 130 -0.30 -24.65 -46.45
N GLY A 131 0.40 -25.33 -45.53
CA GLY A 131 1.82 -25.68 -45.69
C GLY A 131 2.81 -24.64 -45.12
N GLU A 132 2.39 -23.41 -44.80
CA GLU A 132 3.22 -22.46 -44.11
C GLU A 132 3.43 -22.84 -42.64
N LYS A 133 4.47 -22.31 -42.01
CA LYS A 133 4.76 -22.47 -40.59
C LYS A 133 4.41 -21.20 -39.83
N PHE A 134 4.01 -21.35 -38.58
CA PHE A 134 3.74 -20.19 -37.71
C PHE A 134 5.00 -19.37 -37.46
N ASP A 135 4.90 -18.06 -37.60
CA ASP A 135 5.94 -17.07 -37.33
C ASP A 135 5.55 -16.24 -36.12
N PRO A 136 6.19 -16.43 -34.96
CA PRO A 136 5.89 -15.68 -33.72
C PRO A 136 6.53 -14.30 -33.64
N THR A 137 7.19 -13.82 -34.68
CA THR A 137 7.87 -12.50 -34.69
C THR A 137 6.89 -11.40 -34.29
N GLY A 138 7.27 -10.61 -33.28
CA GLY A 138 6.47 -9.52 -32.72
C GLY A 138 5.47 -9.93 -31.65
N LEU A 139 5.34 -11.24 -31.34
CA LEU A 139 4.51 -11.73 -30.24
C LEU A 139 5.06 -11.22 -28.90
N LYS A 140 4.17 -10.65 -28.07
CA LYS A 140 4.47 -10.30 -26.68
C LYS A 140 3.42 -10.92 -25.76
N VAL A 141 3.89 -11.58 -24.72
CA VAL A 141 3.06 -12.20 -23.69
C VAL A 141 3.42 -11.58 -22.34
N GLY A 142 2.43 -11.17 -21.58
CA GLY A 142 2.58 -10.64 -20.22
C GLY A 142 1.86 -11.49 -19.20
N VAL A 143 2.20 -11.30 -17.93
CA VAL A 143 1.55 -11.90 -16.78
C VAL A 143 0.54 -10.91 -16.23
N LYS A 144 -0.72 -11.28 -16.16
CA LYS A 144 -1.75 -10.51 -15.49
C LYS A 144 -1.84 -10.97 -14.03
N TYR A 145 -1.92 -9.99 -13.13
CA TYR A 145 -2.00 -10.19 -11.69
C TYR A 145 -3.43 -9.94 -11.19
N ASP A 146 -3.73 -10.40 -9.97
CA ASP A 146 -5.05 -10.25 -9.32
C ASP A 146 -5.45 -8.79 -9.04
N ASN A 147 -4.49 -7.87 -9.00
CA ASN A 147 -4.73 -6.42 -8.94
C ASN A 147 -5.06 -5.79 -10.30
N GLY A 148 -5.11 -6.58 -11.38
CA GLY A 148 -5.40 -6.14 -12.74
C GLY A 148 -4.20 -5.63 -13.53
N GLU A 149 -3.02 -5.48 -12.92
CA GLU A 149 -1.80 -5.09 -13.62
C GLU A 149 -1.28 -6.21 -14.53
N VAL A 150 -0.63 -5.82 -15.64
CA VAL A 150 0.10 -6.74 -16.49
C VAL A 150 1.57 -6.36 -16.46
N LYS A 151 2.40 -7.29 -16.01
CA LYS A 151 3.85 -7.14 -15.85
C LYS A 151 4.59 -8.30 -16.53
N ASP A 152 5.91 -8.30 -16.41
CA ASP A 152 6.79 -9.39 -16.87
C ASP A 152 6.57 -9.73 -18.35
N VAL A 153 6.43 -8.70 -19.18
CA VAL A 153 6.16 -8.88 -20.62
C VAL A 153 7.41 -9.45 -21.31
N ALA A 154 7.27 -10.65 -21.86
CA ALA A 154 8.29 -11.29 -22.69
C ALA A 154 7.94 -11.10 -24.18
N GLU A 155 8.89 -10.62 -24.97
CA GLU A 155 8.81 -10.57 -26.42
C GLU A 155 9.51 -11.78 -27.01
N TYR A 156 8.89 -12.45 -27.98
CA TYR A 156 9.52 -13.55 -28.68
C TYR A 156 10.69 -13.07 -29.55
N ASN A 157 11.88 -13.55 -29.24
CA ASN A 157 13.10 -13.32 -30.00
C ASN A 157 14.10 -14.48 -29.77
N ALA A 158 15.30 -14.40 -30.37
CA ALA A 158 16.28 -15.46 -30.27
C ALA A 158 16.72 -15.79 -28.82
N GLU A 159 16.71 -14.80 -27.91
CA GLU A 159 17.13 -14.95 -26.51
C GLU A 159 16.01 -15.55 -25.65
N THR A 160 14.77 -15.20 -25.93
CA THR A 160 13.59 -15.61 -25.15
C THR A 160 12.86 -16.82 -25.75
N ALA A 161 13.23 -17.28 -26.95
CA ALA A 161 12.55 -18.37 -27.67
C ALA A 161 12.33 -19.64 -26.83
N GLY A 162 13.29 -19.96 -25.93
CA GLY A 162 13.19 -21.11 -25.04
C GLY A 162 12.16 -21.00 -23.92
N GLN A 163 11.58 -19.79 -23.70
CA GLN A 163 10.52 -19.54 -22.72
C GLN A 163 9.12 -19.80 -23.29
N PHE A 164 9.01 -19.99 -24.61
CA PHE A 164 7.73 -20.17 -25.30
C PHE A 164 7.57 -21.60 -25.81
N THR A 165 6.37 -22.10 -25.69
CA THR A 165 5.95 -23.35 -26.34
C THR A 165 4.74 -23.04 -27.23
N PHE A 166 4.65 -23.72 -28.37
CA PHE A 166 3.58 -23.48 -29.33
C PHE A 166 2.91 -24.79 -29.73
N ASP A 167 1.60 -24.72 -29.91
CA ASP A 167 0.83 -25.83 -30.49
C ASP A 167 -0.08 -25.28 -31.61
N PRO A 168 0.16 -25.67 -32.89
CA PRO A 168 1.22 -26.55 -33.39
C PRO A 168 2.63 -25.99 -33.17
N ALA A 169 3.61 -26.89 -33.05
CA ALA A 169 5.01 -26.50 -32.87
C ALA A 169 5.52 -25.66 -34.08
N LEU A 170 6.45 -24.73 -33.85
CA LEU A 170 6.95 -23.78 -34.87
C LEU A 170 7.42 -24.42 -36.17
N ASN A 171 7.94 -25.67 -36.11
CA ASN A 171 8.42 -26.38 -37.28
C ASN A 171 7.35 -27.17 -38.04
N THR A 172 6.11 -27.18 -37.52
CA THR A 172 4.99 -27.90 -38.12
C THR A 172 4.33 -27.06 -39.21
N ALA A 173 4.09 -27.66 -40.37
CA ALA A 173 3.32 -27.03 -41.42
C ALA A 173 1.84 -26.91 -41.00
N LEU A 174 1.28 -25.71 -41.11
CA LEU A 174 -0.11 -25.44 -40.79
C LEU A 174 -1.05 -26.09 -41.86
N THR A 175 -2.18 -26.55 -41.42
CA THR A 175 -3.21 -27.09 -42.25
C THR A 175 -4.51 -26.30 -42.13
N THR A 176 -5.49 -26.53 -43.00
CA THR A 176 -6.81 -25.89 -42.92
C THR A 176 -7.54 -26.13 -41.58
N ASN A 177 -7.13 -27.15 -40.81
CA ASN A 177 -7.70 -27.46 -39.48
C ASN A 177 -7.07 -26.62 -38.34
N ASN A 178 -5.95 -25.93 -38.56
CA ASN A 178 -5.31 -25.11 -37.57
C ASN A 178 -5.93 -23.69 -37.54
N THR A 179 -7.00 -23.52 -36.80
CA THR A 179 -7.73 -22.24 -36.68
C THR A 179 -7.13 -21.30 -35.61
N LYS A 180 -6.23 -21.82 -34.80
CA LYS A 180 -5.50 -21.07 -33.75
C LYS A 180 -4.13 -21.69 -33.50
N VAL A 181 -3.23 -20.89 -32.98
CA VAL A 181 -1.97 -21.35 -32.37
C VAL A 181 -2.05 -21.03 -30.89
N THR A 182 -1.77 -22.01 -30.04
CA THR A 182 -1.67 -21.83 -28.59
C THR A 182 -0.22 -21.50 -28.24
N VAL A 183 -0.05 -20.60 -27.27
CA VAL A 183 1.26 -20.14 -26.78
C VAL A 183 1.39 -20.48 -25.30
#